data_966a01b0c2ddbf304bb9cc95a3126170
#
_entry.id   966a01b0c2ddbf304bb9cc95a3126170
#
_cell.length_a   1.000
_cell.length_b   1.000
_cell.length_c   1.000
_cell.angle_alpha   90.00
_cell.angle_beta   90.00
_cell.angle_gamma   90.00
#
_symmetry.space_group_name_H-M   'P 1'
#
loop_
_entity.id
_entity.type
_entity.pdbx_description
1 polymer ?
#
loop_
_entity_poly.entity_id
_entity_poly.type
_entity_poly.pdbx_seq_one_letter_code
_entity_poly.pdbx_strand_id
1 'polypeptide(L)'
;MLRKIILFLVFLQFIGYQVFSQVSVKDSAIVVPMIYATYAYQLPGGDLAKRFGGNSSIGGGFMIKTRSNWLFAAEGNYIFGSNIKNGDSLLKNISTPDGYVINANGYYSEIGFGETGFDVLGKFGKLFPVLSPNPNSGPLIMIGGGFLQDKIRIHDGDNTAPEVHGDYKKGYDRLNNGWILSGTVGYLYLSDSRLINFFVGFEFMQSWTKYRRARNFDTGLHDNSSLSSQFYGAKVKWFIPLYKRKPKDFYLY
;
A
#
# COMPACT_ATOMS: atom_id res chain seq x y z
N MET A 1 -27.87 -4.98 -20.01
CA MET A 1 -27.38 -4.58 -18.69
C MET A 1 -28.04 -5.38 -17.56
N LEU A 2 -29.35 -5.47 -17.49
CA LEU A 2 -30.11 -6.16 -16.42
C LEU A 2 -29.68 -7.62 -16.21
N ARG A 3 -29.44 -8.41 -17.29
CA ARG A 3 -29.02 -9.82 -17.21
C ARG A 3 -27.66 -10.04 -16.55
N LYS A 4 -26.71 -9.08 -16.69
CA LYS A 4 -25.39 -9.13 -16.04
C LYS A 4 -25.48 -8.78 -14.54
N ILE A 5 -26.38 -7.88 -14.17
CA ILE A 5 -26.66 -7.50 -12.79
C ILE A 5 -27.32 -8.66 -12.04
N ILE A 6 -28.28 -9.35 -12.68
CA ILE A 6 -28.94 -10.52 -12.09
C ILE A 6 -27.93 -11.67 -11.88
N LEU A 7 -27.06 -11.95 -12.82
CA LEU A 7 -26.00 -12.95 -12.68
C LEU A 7 -25.01 -12.60 -11.53
N PHE A 8 -24.68 -11.32 -11.37
CA PHE A 8 -23.82 -10.85 -10.28
C PHE A 8 -24.52 -10.98 -8.92
N LEU A 9 -25.82 -10.67 -8.83
CA LEU A 9 -26.61 -10.83 -7.61
C LEU A 9 -26.81 -12.30 -7.23
N VAL A 10 -27.01 -13.18 -8.20
CA VAL A 10 -27.10 -14.63 -7.97
C VAL A 10 -25.74 -15.18 -7.50
N PHE A 11 -24.64 -14.71 -8.07
CA PHE A 11 -23.29 -15.09 -7.63
C PHE A 11 -23.01 -14.62 -6.18
N LEU A 12 -23.50 -13.43 -5.78
CA LEU A 12 -23.41 -12.95 -4.41
C LEU A 12 -24.22 -13.82 -3.41
N GLN A 13 -25.36 -14.38 -3.82
CA GLN A 13 -26.18 -15.25 -2.95
C GLN A 13 -25.51 -16.60 -2.69
N PHE A 14 -24.70 -17.14 -3.63
CA PHE A 14 -23.94 -18.38 -3.42
C PHE A 14 -22.81 -18.25 -2.41
N ILE A 15 -22.34 -17.03 -2.12
CA ILE A 15 -21.30 -16.76 -1.11
C ILE A 15 -21.89 -16.78 0.32
N GLY A 16 -23.22 -16.75 0.47
CA GLY A 16 -23.93 -16.52 1.75
C GLY A 16 -24.18 -17.72 2.66
N TYR A 17 -23.95 -18.95 2.23
CA TYR A 17 -24.31 -20.15 3.03
C TYR A 17 -23.11 -20.99 3.44
N GLN A 18 -22.13 -20.37 4.09
CA GLN A 18 -21.19 -21.14 4.91
C GLN A 18 -21.76 -21.18 6.34
N VAL A 19 -22.21 -22.37 6.75
CA VAL A 19 -22.51 -22.66 8.16
C VAL A 19 -21.19 -22.57 8.92
N PHE A 20 -20.90 -21.38 9.48
CA PHE A 20 -19.72 -21.18 10.30
C PHE A 20 -19.91 -21.91 11.61
N SER A 21 -19.31 -23.10 11.74
CA SER A 21 -19.14 -23.79 13.01
C SER A 21 -18.47 -22.83 13.99
N GLN A 22 -18.97 -22.80 15.22
CA GLN A 22 -18.40 -22.05 16.33
C GLN A 22 -17.01 -22.64 16.65
N VAL A 23 -15.94 -21.88 16.48
CA VAL A 23 -14.56 -22.38 16.55
C VAL A 23 -13.75 -21.55 17.56
N SER A 24 -12.97 -22.24 18.41
CA SER A 24 -11.98 -21.63 19.30
C SER A 24 -10.64 -21.48 18.57
N VAL A 25 -10.02 -20.31 18.68
CA VAL A 25 -8.70 -20.04 18.10
C VAL A 25 -7.59 -20.74 18.88
N LYS A 26 -7.82 -21.12 20.14
CA LYS A 26 -6.82 -21.70 21.02
C LYS A 26 -6.56 -23.17 20.77
N ASP A 27 -7.59 -23.93 20.37
CA ASP A 27 -7.57 -25.38 20.45
C ASP A 27 -7.12 -26.05 19.15
N SER A 28 -7.31 -25.38 18.01
CA SER A 28 -6.97 -25.96 16.71
C SER A 28 -6.67 -24.90 15.64
N ALA A 29 -5.94 -25.33 14.60
CA ALA A 29 -5.76 -24.52 13.41
C ALA A 29 -7.08 -24.42 12.63
N ILE A 30 -7.56 -23.21 12.41
CA ILE A 30 -8.85 -22.91 11.79
C ILE A 30 -8.70 -22.11 10.50
N VAL A 31 -9.76 -22.11 9.68
CA VAL A 31 -9.87 -21.17 8.56
C VAL A 31 -10.31 -19.82 9.10
N VAL A 32 -9.54 -18.78 8.83
CA VAL A 32 -9.81 -17.42 9.31
C VAL A 32 -9.81 -16.47 8.12
N PRO A 33 -10.98 -16.13 7.57
CA PRO A 33 -11.10 -14.96 6.72
C PRO A 33 -11.06 -13.70 7.59
N MET A 34 -10.30 -12.69 7.15
CA MET A 34 -10.11 -11.44 7.90
C MET A 34 -9.89 -10.26 6.96
N ILE A 35 -10.41 -9.11 7.36
CA ILE A 35 -10.05 -7.82 6.80
C ILE A 35 -9.01 -7.16 7.70
N TYR A 36 -8.21 -6.28 7.13
CA TYR A 36 -7.21 -5.59 7.92
C TYR A 36 -6.91 -4.18 7.38
N ALA A 37 -6.48 -3.32 8.30
CA ALA A 37 -5.79 -2.08 8.00
C ALA A 37 -4.28 -2.31 8.11
N THR A 38 -3.50 -1.56 7.33
CA THR A 38 -2.04 -1.64 7.34
C THR A 38 -1.42 -0.26 7.35
N TYR A 39 -0.29 -0.15 8.02
CA TYR A 39 0.61 0.98 7.96
C TYR A 39 2.04 0.48 7.81
N ALA A 40 2.83 1.15 6.99
CA ALA A 40 4.26 0.91 6.92
C ALA A 40 5.04 2.21 6.80
N TYR A 41 6.22 2.24 7.41
CA TYR A 41 7.24 3.23 7.13
C TYR A 41 8.31 2.59 6.27
N GLN A 42 8.67 3.24 5.15
CA GLN A 42 9.50 2.65 4.11
C GLN A 42 10.70 3.55 3.79
N LEU A 43 11.85 2.93 3.57
CA LEU A 43 13.05 3.55 3.06
C LEU A 43 13.22 3.15 1.59
N PRO A 44 13.29 4.11 0.67
CA PRO A 44 13.49 3.83 -0.74
C PRO A 44 14.93 3.42 -1.04
N GLY A 45 15.08 2.53 -2.02
CA GLY A 45 16.37 2.10 -2.59
C GLY A 45 16.39 2.20 -4.11
N GLY A 46 17.54 1.97 -4.73
CA GLY A 46 17.70 2.01 -6.17
C GLY A 46 17.39 3.40 -6.77
N ASP A 47 16.68 3.41 -7.89
CA ASP A 47 16.34 4.66 -8.59
C ASP A 47 15.36 5.53 -7.81
N LEU A 48 14.52 4.93 -6.97
CA LEU A 48 13.58 5.66 -6.13
C LEU A 48 14.32 6.53 -5.10
N ALA A 49 15.39 6.00 -4.51
CA ALA A 49 16.19 6.73 -3.52
C ALA A 49 16.91 7.96 -4.07
N LYS A 50 17.05 8.09 -5.39
CA LYS A 50 17.59 9.29 -6.04
C LYS A 50 16.60 10.46 -6.01
N ARG A 51 15.29 10.15 -5.92
CA ARG A 51 14.20 11.13 -5.99
C ARG A 51 13.52 11.37 -4.66
N PHE A 52 13.34 10.31 -3.87
CA PHE A 52 12.57 10.32 -2.63
C PHE A 52 13.44 9.91 -1.44
N GLY A 53 13.11 10.45 -0.26
CA GLY A 53 13.55 9.95 1.03
C GLY A 53 12.56 8.96 1.63
N GLY A 54 12.59 8.80 2.95
CA GLY A 54 11.63 7.93 3.64
C GLY A 54 10.19 8.36 3.40
N ASN A 55 9.30 7.37 3.22
CA ASN A 55 7.89 7.57 3.00
C ASN A 55 7.05 6.69 3.94
N SER A 56 5.76 6.94 3.96
CA SER A 56 4.78 6.13 4.67
C SER A 56 3.76 5.56 3.70
N SER A 57 3.21 4.39 4.04
CA SER A 57 2.06 3.84 3.33
C SER A 57 0.96 3.46 4.29
N ILE A 58 -0.27 3.72 3.90
CA ILE A 58 -1.48 3.33 4.61
C ILE A 58 -2.41 2.59 3.66
N GLY A 59 -3.05 1.56 4.13
CA GLY A 59 -3.92 0.78 3.28
C GLY A 59 -4.74 -0.25 4.01
N GLY A 60 -5.18 -1.24 3.28
CA GLY A 60 -5.94 -2.34 3.82
C GLY A 60 -6.04 -3.50 2.85
N GLY A 61 -6.66 -4.56 3.32
CA GLY A 61 -6.80 -5.74 2.50
C GLY A 61 -7.68 -6.81 3.12
N PHE A 62 -7.74 -7.90 2.39
CA PHE A 62 -8.42 -9.11 2.80
C PHE A 62 -7.41 -10.25 2.82
N MET A 63 -7.47 -11.09 3.86
CA MET A 63 -6.61 -12.27 4.02
C MET A 63 -7.44 -13.48 4.41
N ILE A 64 -7.11 -14.63 3.86
CA ILE A 64 -7.63 -15.93 4.29
C ILE A 64 -6.46 -16.76 4.80
N LYS A 65 -6.57 -17.21 6.05
CA LYS A 65 -5.71 -18.25 6.63
C LYS A 65 -6.43 -19.58 6.56
N THR A 66 -5.78 -20.59 6.00
CA THR A 66 -6.31 -21.97 5.92
C THR A 66 -5.99 -22.77 7.20
N ARG A 67 -6.62 -23.96 7.36
CA ARG A 67 -6.31 -24.90 8.45
C ARG A 67 -4.85 -25.38 8.41
N SER A 68 -4.26 -25.52 7.23
CA SER A 68 -2.86 -25.87 7.05
C SER A 68 -1.91 -24.67 7.16
N ASN A 69 -2.40 -23.54 7.68
CA ASN A 69 -1.63 -22.31 7.90
C ASN A 69 -1.07 -21.65 6.62
N TRP A 70 -1.63 -21.94 5.45
CA TRP A 70 -1.40 -21.15 4.25
C TRP A 70 -2.19 -19.84 4.34
N LEU A 71 -1.57 -18.78 3.83
CA LEU A 71 -2.11 -17.43 3.83
C LEU A 71 -2.25 -16.95 2.39
N PHE A 72 -3.40 -16.39 2.05
CA PHE A 72 -3.68 -15.73 0.78
C PHE A 72 -4.24 -14.34 1.09
N ALA A 73 -3.69 -13.31 0.46
CA ALA A 73 -4.13 -11.94 0.70
C ALA A 73 -4.19 -11.11 -0.58
N ALA A 74 -5.11 -10.16 -0.59
CA ALA A 74 -5.14 -9.04 -1.51
C ALA A 74 -5.03 -7.75 -0.69
N GLU A 75 -4.13 -6.86 -1.08
CA GLU A 75 -3.77 -5.66 -0.34
C GLU A 75 -3.66 -4.46 -1.28
N GLY A 76 -4.18 -3.32 -0.87
CA GLY A 76 -4.00 -2.05 -1.55
C GLY A 76 -3.49 -0.99 -0.58
N ASN A 77 -2.47 -0.26 -0.97
CA ASN A 77 -1.85 0.77 -0.15
C ASN A 77 -1.74 2.09 -0.91
N TYR A 78 -1.89 3.18 -0.19
CA TYR A 78 -1.59 4.53 -0.63
C TYR A 78 -0.25 4.95 -0.03
N ILE A 79 0.68 5.39 -0.88
CA ILE A 79 2.04 5.80 -0.51
C ILE A 79 2.09 7.32 -0.49
N PHE A 80 2.71 7.89 0.54
CA PHE A 80 2.88 9.32 0.67
C PHE A 80 4.17 9.66 1.43
N GLY A 81 4.78 10.79 1.06
CA GLY A 81 5.98 11.31 1.69
C GLY A 81 6.20 12.77 1.35
N SER A 82 6.88 13.51 2.19
CA SER A 82 7.25 14.90 1.97
C SER A 82 8.74 15.08 1.63
N ASN A 83 9.52 14.01 1.72
CA ASN A 83 10.97 14.08 1.54
C ASN A 83 11.33 13.85 0.06
N ILE A 84 11.39 14.94 -0.70
CA ILE A 84 11.78 14.92 -2.12
C ILE A 84 13.22 15.43 -2.24
N LYS A 85 14.05 14.66 -2.91
CA LYS A 85 15.40 15.06 -3.26
C LYS A 85 15.40 15.84 -4.59
N ASN A 86 16.10 16.94 -4.64
CA ASN A 86 16.22 17.78 -5.84
C ASN A 86 14.88 18.34 -6.37
N GLY A 87 13.93 18.67 -5.49
CA GLY A 87 12.65 19.29 -5.86
C GLY A 87 12.83 20.56 -6.66
N ASP A 88 13.75 21.41 -6.24
CA ASP A 88 14.05 22.70 -6.89
C ASP A 88 14.48 22.55 -8.36
N SER A 89 15.18 21.47 -8.70
CA SER A 89 15.60 21.22 -10.09
C SER A 89 14.44 20.95 -11.04
N LEU A 90 13.29 20.51 -10.54
CA LEU A 90 12.10 20.20 -11.35
C LEU A 90 11.48 21.47 -11.94
N LEU A 91 11.54 22.58 -11.22
CA LEU A 91 10.94 23.85 -11.63
C LEU A 91 11.98 24.85 -12.14
N LYS A 92 13.22 24.43 -12.36
CA LYS A 92 14.33 25.29 -12.78
C LYS A 92 14.01 26.18 -13.98
N ASN A 93 13.21 25.69 -14.94
CA ASN A 93 12.89 26.42 -16.16
C ASN A 93 11.81 27.50 -15.96
N ILE A 94 11.12 27.51 -14.82
CA ILE A 94 10.06 28.48 -14.48
C ILE A 94 10.36 29.24 -13.18
N SER A 95 11.53 28.98 -12.58
CA SER A 95 11.97 29.68 -11.36
C SER A 95 12.88 30.86 -11.69
N THR A 96 12.87 31.84 -10.80
CA THR A 96 13.84 32.94 -10.79
C THR A 96 15.25 32.42 -10.48
N PRO A 97 16.32 33.22 -10.68
CA PRO A 97 17.69 32.84 -10.28
C PRO A 97 17.79 32.46 -8.78
N ASP A 98 16.92 33.02 -7.93
CA ASP A 98 16.84 32.72 -6.50
C ASP A 98 16.02 31.47 -6.18
N GLY A 99 15.48 30.77 -7.19
CA GLY A 99 14.73 29.51 -7.04
C GLY A 99 13.23 29.63 -6.79
N TYR A 100 12.66 30.84 -6.83
CA TYR A 100 11.23 31.06 -6.59
C TYR A 100 10.42 31.05 -7.90
N VAL A 101 9.21 30.51 -7.86
CA VAL A 101 8.23 30.63 -8.93
C VAL A 101 7.38 31.90 -8.68
N ILE A 102 7.16 32.70 -9.74
CA ILE A 102 6.32 33.91 -9.64
C ILE A 102 4.89 33.54 -9.98
N ASN A 103 3.95 33.89 -9.10
CA ASN A 103 2.54 33.62 -9.29
C ASN A 103 1.85 34.66 -10.21
N ALA A 104 0.60 34.44 -10.56
CA ALA A 104 -0.19 35.33 -11.43
C ALA A 104 -0.36 36.77 -10.89
N ASN A 105 -0.11 36.95 -9.59
CA ASN A 105 -0.20 38.26 -8.93
C ASN A 105 1.15 38.99 -8.86
N GLY A 106 2.23 38.37 -9.39
CA GLY A 106 3.57 38.94 -9.37
C GLY A 106 4.34 38.74 -8.07
N TYR A 107 3.86 37.85 -7.16
CA TYR A 107 4.52 37.50 -5.92
C TYR A 107 5.20 36.13 -6.00
N TYR A 108 6.11 35.85 -5.09
CA TYR A 108 6.71 34.54 -4.97
C TYR A 108 5.70 33.51 -4.43
N SER A 109 5.61 32.36 -5.11
CA SER A 109 4.79 31.24 -4.64
C SER A 109 5.63 30.25 -3.84
N GLU A 110 5.08 29.79 -2.74
CA GLU A 110 5.60 28.65 -1.99
C GLU A 110 5.16 27.35 -2.67
N ILE A 111 6.09 26.68 -3.36
CA ILE A 111 5.83 25.41 -4.02
C ILE A 111 6.36 24.27 -3.16
N GLY A 112 5.44 23.44 -2.65
CA GLY A 112 5.76 22.22 -1.91
C GLY A 112 5.81 20.99 -2.81
N PHE A 113 6.71 20.07 -2.46
CA PHE A 113 6.86 18.79 -3.16
C PHE A 113 6.56 17.62 -2.21
N GLY A 114 5.98 16.56 -2.75
CA GLY A 114 5.74 15.33 -2.00
C GLY A 114 5.72 14.12 -2.93
N GLU A 115 5.87 12.95 -2.35
CA GLU A 115 5.61 11.68 -3.01
C GLU A 115 4.13 11.32 -2.86
N THR A 116 3.55 10.77 -3.91
CA THR A 116 2.23 10.14 -3.85
C THR A 116 2.20 8.95 -4.80
N GLY A 117 1.64 7.85 -4.33
CA GLY A 117 1.54 6.62 -5.11
C GLY A 117 0.51 5.67 -4.54
N PHE A 118 0.35 4.56 -5.22
CA PHE A 118 -0.42 3.43 -4.70
C PHE A 118 0.17 2.12 -5.23
N ASP A 119 0.00 1.08 -4.46
CA ASP A 119 0.24 -0.29 -4.88
C ASP A 119 -0.98 -1.18 -4.66
N VAL A 120 -1.10 -2.21 -5.49
CA VAL A 120 -2.07 -3.29 -5.33
C VAL A 120 -1.32 -4.60 -5.46
N LEU A 121 -1.40 -5.45 -4.43
CA LEU A 121 -0.62 -6.67 -4.29
C LEU A 121 -1.50 -7.88 -4.03
N GLY A 122 -1.27 -8.97 -4.77
CA GLY A 122 -1.68 -10.30 -4.38
C GLY A 122 -0.54 -10.99 -3.65
N LYS A 123 -0.80 -11.56 -2.48
CA LYS A 123 0.22 -12.19 -1.62
C LYS A 123 -0.19 -13.60 -1.21
N PHE A 124 0.78 -14.51 -1.12
CA PHE A 124 0.59 -15.82 -0.52
C PHE A 124 1.77 -16.18 0.37
N GLY A 125 1.55 -17.06 1.33
CA GLY A 125 2.61 -17.44 2.26
C GLY A 125 2.19 -18.48 3.26
N LYS A 126 3.04 -18.67 4.25
CA LYS A 126 2.89 -19.69 5.29
C LYS A 126 3.10 -19.08 6.66
N LEU A 127 2.22 -19.44 7.59
CA LEU A 127 2.37 -19.24 9.01
C LEU A 127 3.00 -20.50 9.63
N PHE A 128 3.95 -20.31 10.52
CA PHE A 128 4.62 -21.36 11.29
C PHE A 128 4.17 -21.23 12.75
N PRO A 129 3.37 -22.18 13.30
CA PRO A 129 2.88 -22.11 14.68
C PRO A 129 3.96 -22.51 15.68
N VAL A 130 5.14 -21.89 15.59
CA VAL A 130 6.26 -22.04 16.51
C VAL A 130 6.41 -20.76 17.33
N LEU A 131 6.85 -20.88 18.58
CA LEU A 131 6.95 -19.75 19.50
C LEU A 131 5.64 -18.94 19.59
N SER A 132 4.49 -19.65 19.63
CA SER A 132 3.18 -19.07 19.52
C SER A 132 2.26 -19.49 20.66
N PRO A 133 1.35 -18.61 21.13
CA PRO A 133 0.40 -18.94 22.19
C PRO A 133 -0.74 -19.86 21.73
N ASN A 134 -0.91 -20.06 20.42
CA ASN A 134 -1.97 -20.88 19.83
C ASN A 134 -1.62 -21.31 18.40
N PRO A 135 -2.30 -22.33 17.83
CA PRO A 135 -1.98 -22.88 16.50
C PRO A 135 -2.23 -21.90 15.31
N ASN A 136 -2.78 -20.73 15.56
CA ASN A 136 -3.15 -19.73 14.56
C ASN A 136 -2.28 -18.48 14.59
N SER A 137 -1.31 -18.43 15.51
CA SER A 137 -0.33 -17.34 15.66
C SER A 137 1.06 -17.84 15.35
N GLY A 138 2.01 -16.94 15.14
CA GLY A 138 3.42 -17.28 14.98
C GLY A 138 4.13 -16.50 13.88
N PRO A 139 5.41 -16.79 13.65
CA PRO A 139 6.16 -16.27 12.52
C PRO A 139 5.50 -16.60 11.19
N LEU A 140 5.56 -15.69 10.24
CA LEU A 140 5.08 -15.93 8.88
C LEU A 140 6.07 -15.40 7.84
N ILE A 141 6.00 -16.03 6.67
CA ILE A 141 6.69 -15.57 5.47
C ILE A 141 5.65 -15.50 4.35
N MET A 142 5.61 -14.40 3.64
CA MET A 142 4.76 -14.22 2.46
C MET A 142 5.56 -13.64 1.31
N ILE A 143 5.20 -14.03 0.10
CA ILE A 143 5.65 -13.40 -1.13
C ILE A 143 4.44 -12.87 -1.88
N GLY A 144 4.64 -11.86 -2.70
CA GLY A 144 3.55 -11.26 -3.46
C GLY A 144 4.03 -10.56 -4.70
N GLY A 145 3.07 -10.21 -5.53
CA GLY A 145 3.30 -9.41 -6.73
C GLY A 145 2.08 -8.60 -7.09
N GLY A 146 2.31 -7.57 -7.87
CA GLY A 146 1.23 -6.68 -8.26
C GLY A 146 1.68 -5.50 -9.09
N PHE A 147 1.00 -4.39 -8.88
CA PHE A 147 1.17 -3.15 -9.63
C PHE A 147 1.49 -2.00 -8.68
N LEU A 148 2.44 -1.15 -9.09
CA LEU A 148 2.83 0.07 -8.41
C LEU A 148 2.67 1.25 -9.37
N GLN A 149 2.18 2.36 -8.85
CA GLN A 149 2.25 3.67 -9.49
C GLN A 149 2.70 4.71 -8.48
N ASP A 150 3.69 5.52 -8.84
CA ASP A 150 4.16 6.66 -8.04
C ASP A 150 4.38 7.89 -8.91
N LYS A 151 4.31 9.06 -8.28
CA LYS A 151 4.58 10.35 -8.90
C LYS A 151 4.98 11.39 -7.86
N ILE A 152 5.58 12.46 -8.34
CA ILE A 152 5.82 13.66 -7.54
C ILE A 152 4.50 14.45 -7.46
N ARG A 153 4.07 14.76 -6.24
CA ARG A 153 2.99 15.69 -5.97
C ARG A 153 3.58 17.09 -5.82
N ILE A 154 3.09 18.00 -6.62
CA ILE A 154 3.43 19.42 -6.53
C ILE A 154 2.23 20.13 -5.91
N HIS A 155 2.47 20.94 -4.90
CA HIS A 155 1.46 21.69 -4.16
C HIS A 155 1.87 23.16 -4.15
N ASP A 156 1.02 24.00 -4.69
CA ASP A 156 1.08 25.46 -4.57
C ASP A 156 0.14 25.85 -3.43
N GLY A 157 0.68 26.43 -2.35
CA GLY A 157 -0.07 26.78 -1.15
C GLY A 157 -1.22 27.75 -1.43
N ASP A 158 -0.96 28.75 -2.25
CA ASP A 158 -1.92 29.82 -2.56
C ASP A 158 -2.79 29.54 -3.79
N ASN A 159 -2.51 28.47 -4.52
CA ASN A 159 -3.19 28.08 -5.75
C ASN A 159 -3.18 29.19 -6.83
N THR A 160 -2.09 29.93 -6.91
CA THR A 160 -1.95 31.14 -7.75
C THR A 160 -0.86 31.04 -8.81
N ALA A 161 -0.10 29.93 -8.87
CA ALA A 161 0.94 29.67 -9.86
C ALA A 161 0.41 28.79 -11.01
N PRO A 162 -0.10 29.35 -12.12
CA PRO A 162 -0.74 28.59 -13.19
C PRO A 162 0.18 27.56 -13.86
N GLU A 163 1.50 27.77 -13.81
CA GLU A 163 2.53 26.92 -14.41
C GLU A 163 2.60 25.52 -13.76
N VAL A 164 2.12 25.41 -12.53
CA VAL A 164 2.10 24.13 -11.77
C VAL A 164 0.68 23.62 -11.52
N HIS A 165 -0.32 24.16 -12.24
CA HIS A 165 -1.72 23.74 -12.14
C HIS A 165 -2.23 23.00 -13.38
N GLY A 166 -3.36 22.31 -13.21
CA GLY A 166 -4.08 21.63 -14.28
C GLY A 166 -3.20 20.64 -15.04
N ASP A 167 -3.20 20.76 -16.35
CA ASP A 167 -2.42 19.88 -17.26
C ASP A 167 -0.93 20.18 -17.25
N TYR A 168 -0.51 21.39 -16.94
CA TYR A 168 0.91 21.77 -16.84
C TYR A 168 1.64 20.98 -15.76
N LYS A 169 0.97 20.67 -14.64
CA LYS A 169 1.50 19.85 -13.56
C LYS A 169 1.97 18.48 -14.03
N LYS A 170 1.34 17.92 -15.07
CA LYS A 170 1.71 16.62 -15.65
C LYS A 170 3.12 16.62 -16.28
N GLY A 171 3.63 17.78 -16.67
CA GLY A 171 4.99 17.93 -17.19
C GLY A 171 6.10 17.80 -16.14
N TYR A 172 5.74 17.94 -14.85
CA TYR A 172 6.70 17.94 -13.75
C TYR A 172 6.51 16.75 -12.79
N ASP A 173 5.35 16.06 -12.82
CA ASP A 173 4.98 15.04 -11.82
C ASP A 173 5.74 13.71 -11.95
N ARG A 174 6.47 13.51 -13.06
CA ARG A 174 7.29 12.31 -13.33
C ARG A 174 6.56 11.00 -12.98
N LEU A 175 5.30 10.89 -13.42
CA LEU A 175 4.48 9.71 -13.22
C LEU A 175 5.15 8.47 -13.79
N ASN A 176 5.30 7.45 -12.96
CA ASN A 176 5.74 6.13 -13.39
C ASN A 176 4.87 5.01 -12.82
N ASN A 177 4.82 3.91 -13.51
CA ASN A 177 4.15 2.72 -13.05
C ASN A 177 4.74 1.44 -13.64
N GLY A 178 4.48 0.32 -12.99
CA GLY A 178 4.94 -0.98 -13.44
C GLY A 178 4.66 -2.10 -12.44
N TRP A 179 5.38 -3.18 -12.61
CA TRP A 179 5.25 -4.37 -11.77
C TRP A 179 6.06 -4.21 -10.49
N ILE A 180 5.55 -4.86 -9.44
CA ILE A 180 6.21 -4.92 -8.13
C ILE A 180 6.13 -6.34 -7.58
N LEU A 181 7.23 -6.79 -6.98
CA LEU A 181 7.29 -8.01 -6.16
C LEU A 181 7.51 -7.63 -4.71
N SER A 182 6.95 -8.40 -3.79
CA SER A 182 7.12 -8.19 -2.35
C SER A 182 7.49 -9.47 -1.62
N GLY A 183 8.33 -9.34 -0.60
CA GLY A 183 8.62 -10.34 0.40
C GLY A 183 8.29 -9.76 1.78
N THR A 184 7.51 -10.48 2.58
CA THR A 184 7.09 -10.03 3.92
C THR A 184 7.47 -11.10 4.93
N VAL A 185 8.12 -10.71 6.02
CA VAL A 185 8.46 -11.56 7.16
C VAL A 185 8.07 -10.87 8.45
N GLY A 186 7.52 -11.62 9.40
CA GLY A 186 7.14 -11.06 10.68
C GLY A 186 6.34 -12.03 11.53
N TYR A 187 5.63 -11.50 12.49
CA TYR A 187 4.85 -12.28 13.45
C TYR A 187 3.37 -11.89 13.37
N LEU A 188 2.50 -12.89 13.19
CA LEU A 188 1.05 -12.76 13.25
C LEU A 188 0.56 -13.24 14.60
N TYR A 189 -0.18 -12.39 15.30
CA TYR A 189 -0.87 -12.73 16.53
C TYR A 189 -2.38 -12.71 16.30
N LEU A 190 -3.04 -13.85 16.50
CA LEU A 190 -4.50 -13.99 16.51
C LEU A 190 -4.96 -14.39 17.91
N SER A 191 -5.82 -13.57 18.50
CA SER A 191 -6.40 -13.76 19.83
C SER A 191 -7.83 -14.27 19.73
N ASP A 192 -8.36 -14.78 20.84
CA ASP A 192 -9.80 -14.97 21.01
C ASP A 192 -10.56 -13.63 21.08
N SER A 193 -9.89 -12.52 21.29
CA SER A 193 -10.46 -11.18 21.20
C SER A 193 -10.59 -10.73 19.75
N ARG A 194 -11.74 -10.17 19.32
CA ARG A 194 -11.89 -9.61 17.97
C ARG A 194 -10.98 -8.42 17.70
N LEU A 195 -10.55 -7.71 18.72
CA LEU A 195 -9.84 -6.45 18.62
C LEU A 195 -8.30 -6.61 18.70
N ILE A 196 -7.83 -7.70 19.31
CA ILE A 196 -6.39 -7.90 19.56
C ILE A 196 -5.85 -8.92 18.56
N ASN A 197 -5.79 -8.52 17.28
CA ASN A 197 -5.22 -9.35 16.21
C ASN A 197 -4.35 -8.45 15.36
N PHE A 198 -3.05 -8.73 15.34
CA PHE A 198 -2.10 -7.86 14.68
C PHE A 198 -0.95 -8.63 14.03
N PHE A 199 -0.29 -7.99 13.12
CA PHE A 199 0.97 -8.40 12.54
C PHE A 199 1.98 -7.27 12.72
N VAL A 200 3.21 -7.64 13.05
CA VAL A 200 4.37 -6.75 13.04
C VAL A 200 5.50 -7.45 12.29
N GLY A 201 6.15 -6.75 11.40
CA GLY A 201 7.22 -7.32 10.61
C GLY A 201 7.86 -6.36 9.63
N PHE A 202 8.61 -6.93 8.72
CA PHE A 202 9.32 -6.21 7.68
C PHE A 202 8.81 -6.64 6.31
N GLU A 203 8.80 -5.69 5.39
CA GLU A 203 8.47 -5.91 3.99
C GLU A 203 9.59 -5.34 3.12
N PHE A 204 10.05 -6.17 2.19
CA PHE A 204 10.91 -5.76 1.11
C PHE A 204 10.11 -5.79 -0.18
N MET A 205 10.24 -4.74 -1.00
CA MET A 205 9.62 -4.70 -2.32
C MET A 205 10.64 -4.32 -3.37
N GLN A 206 10.55 -4.96 -4.54
CA GLN A 206 11.32 -4.68 -5.73
C GLN A 206 10.36 -4.31 -6.86
N SER A 207 10.53 -3.15 -7.46
CA SER A 207 9.69 -2.68 -8.56
C SER A 207 10.49 -2.42 -9.83
N TRP A 208 9.81 -2.64 -10.96
CA TRP A 208 10.28 -2.29 -12.30
C TRP A 208 9.21 -1.43 -12.96
N THR A 209 9.49 -0.14 -13.05
CA THR A 209 8.55 0.86 -13.54
C THR A 209 9.09 1.60 -14.75
N LYS A 210 8.20 2.25 -15.49
CA LYS A 210 8.57 3.13 -16.63
C LYS A 210 7.83 4.45 -16.51
N TYR A 211 8.45 5.50 -16.99
CA TYR A 211 7.79 6.79 -17.13
C TYR A 211 6.60 6.71 -18.07
N ARG A 212 5.53 7.45 -17.72
CA ARG A 212 4.26 7.45 -18.47
C ARG A 212 3.92 8.82 -19.06
N ARG A 213 4.74 9.83 -18.82
CA ARG A 213 4.55 11.17 -19.40
C ARG A 213 5.22 11.29 -20.76
N ALA A 214 4.53 11.94 -21.70
CA ALA A 214 5.04 12.14 -23.04
C ALA A 214 6.29 13.06 -23.06
N ARG A 215 6.39 13.98 -22.11
CA ARG A 215 7.51 14.94 -22.00
C ARG A 215 7.70 15.39 -20.56
N ASN A 216 8.94 15.52 -20.15
CA ASN A 216 9.33 16.19 -18.91
C ASN A 216 9.66 17.66 -19.23
N PHE A 217 9.05 18.60 -18.54
CA PHE A 217 9.23 20.04 -18.85
C PHE A 217 10.55 20.60 -18.32
N ASP A 218 11.15 19.95 -17.33
CA ASP A 218 12.47 20.31 -16.81
C ASP A 218 13.61 20.00 -17.81
N THR A 219 13.52 18.85 -18.51
CA THR A 219 14.52 18.42 -19.48
C THR A 219 14.13 18.70 -20.93
N GLY A 220 12.85 18.95 -21.20
CA GLY A 220 12.30 19.07 -22.55
C GLY A 220 12.25 17.76 -23.35
N LEU A 221 12.62 16.63 -22.75
CA LEU A 221 12.79 15.35 -23.42
C LEU A 221 11.70 14.35 -22.98
N HIS A 222 11.45 13.37 -23.86
CA HIS A 222 10.70 12.18 -23.51
C HIS A 222 11.65 11.17 -22.82
N ASP A 223 11.28 10.73 -21.61
CA ASP A 223 12.06 9.75 -20.86
C ASP A 223 11.44 8.37 -21.02
N ASN A 224 12.17 7.45 -21.64
CA ASN A 224 11.80 6.05 -21.83
C ASN A 224 12.56 5.11 -20.90
N SER A 225 13.29 5.65 -19.92
CA SER A 225 14.08 4.82 -19.02
C SER A 225 13.23 3.89 -18.18
N SER A 226 13.74 2.69 -17.97
CA SER A 226 13.19 1.75 -17.00
C SER A 226 13.84 2.01 -15.65
N LEU A 227 13.03 2.12 -14.61
CA LEU A 227 13.48 2.35 -13.25
C LEU A 227 13.43 1.04 -12.47
N SER A 228 14.50 0.76 -11.73
CA SER A 228 14.59 -0.35 -10.78
C SER A 228 14.62 0.23 -9.37
N SER A 229 13.55 0.04 -8.63
CA SER A 229 13.35 0.68 -7.33
C SER A 229 13.04 -0.33 -6.25
N GLN A 230 13.45 -0.02 -5.04
CA GLN A 230 13.31 -0.87 -3.87
C GLN A 230 12.63 -0.12 -2.74
N PHE A 231 11.92 -0.87 -1.87
CA PHE A 231 11.36 -0.36 -0.63
C PHE A 231 11.71 -1.33 0.50
N TYR A 232 12.22 -0.80 1.58
CA TYR A 232 12.53 -1.52 2.81
C TYR A 232 11.64 -0.96 3.91
N GLY A 233 10.62 -1.70 4.34
CA GLY A 233 9.60 -1.17 5.25
C GLY A 233 9.44 -1.97 6.53
N ALA A 234 9.28 -1.27 7.65
CA ALA A 234 8.66 -1.82 8.85
C ALA A 234 7.14 -1.70 8.69
N LYS A 235 6.41 -2.80 8.90
CA LYS A 235 4.98 -2.90 8.62
C LYS A 235 4.19 -3.43 9.79
N VAL A 236 3.07 -2.79 10.07
CA VAL A 236 2.08 -3.26 11.03
C VAL A 236 0.75 -3.46 10.35
N LYS A 237 0.00 -4.48 10.80
CA LYS A 237 -1.38 -4.73 10.34
C LYS A 237 -2.26 -5.00 11.54
N TRP A 238 -3.48 -4.50 11.48
CA TRP A 238 -4.52 -4.78 12.44
C TRP A 238 -5.66 -5.52 11.77
N PHE A 239 -6.02 -6.70 12.30
CA PHE A 239 -6.97 -7.61 11.69
C PHE A 239 -8.30 -7.65 12.43
N ILE A 240 -9.37 -7.74 11.66
CA ILE A 240 -10.73 -8.03 12.14
C ILE A 240 -11.13 -9.37 11.52
N PRO A 241 -11.12 -10.47 12.32
CA PRO A 241 -11.57 -11.78 11.87
C PRO A 241 -13.07 -11.81 11.59
N LEU A 242 -13.46 -12.48 10.52
CA LEU A 242 -14.84 -12.56 10.03
C LEU A 242 -15.50 -13.92 10.34
N TYR A 243 -15.17 -14.55 11.46
CA TYR A 243 -15.77 -15.80 11.89
C TYR A 243 -16.67 -15.64 13.13
N LYS A 244 -17.66 -16.55 13.29
CA LYS A 244 -18.48 -16.63 14.51
C LYS A 244 -17.72 -17.39 15.61
N ARG A 245 -17.78 -16.90 16.84
CA ARG A 245 -17.17 -17.53 18.02
C ARG A 245 -18.16 -18.41 18.74
N LYS A 246 -17.64 -19.41 19.48
CA LYS A 246 -18.42 -20.05 20.51
C LYS A 246 -18.86 -19.01 21.55
N PRO A 247 -20.12 -19.03 22.04
CA PRO A 247 -20.48 -18.35 23.28
C PRO A 247 -19.55 -18.85 24.39
N LYS A 248 -19.16 -17.97 25.30
CA LYS A 248 -18.55 -18.44 26.55
C LYS A 248 -19.57 -19.32 27.24
N ASP A 249 -19.22 -20.57 27.53
CA ASP A 249 -20.07 -21.44 28.34
C ASP A 249 -20.21 -20.78 29.69
N PHE A 250 -21.42 -20.29 30.00
CA PHE A 250 -21.78 -19.87 31.36
C PHE A 250 -22.12 -21.13 32.11
N TYR A 251 -21.24 -21.60 32.96
CA TYR A 251 -21.60 -22.58 33.99
C TYR A 251 -22.40 -21.85 35.04
N LEU A 252 -23.71 -22.08 35.02
CA LEU A 252 -24.56 -21.76 36.15
C LEU A 252 -24.37 -22.90 37.20
N TYR A 253 -23.76 -22.56 38.32
CA TYR A 253 -23.73 -23.42 39.50
C TYR A 253 -25.00 -23.23 40.29
#